data_1849007b3f6346ebd4f182dd2b661870
#
_entry.id   1849007b3f6346ebd4f182dd2b661870
#
_cell.length_a   1.000
_cell.length_b   1.000
_cell.length_c   1.000
_cell.angle_alpha   90.00
_cell.angle_beta   90.00
_cell.angle_gamma   90.00
#
_symmetry.space_group_name_H-M   'P 1'
#
loop_
_entity.id
_entity.type
_entity.pdbx_description
1 polymer ?
#
loop_
_entity_poly.entity_id
_entity_poly.type
_entity_poly.pdbx_seq_one_letter_code
_entity_poly.pdbx_strand_id
1 'polypeptide(L)'
;VAEEPRTFGRLCLEFIGVLEKHRAVKTGLAMQRRIHTMLLRHTSKEIVNRKALTINPAKTCQPIGAMYAALGIHGCLPHSHGSQGCCAYHRSTLTRHYKEPVMAATSSFTEGASVFGGQANLVQAIDNIFTIYDPEVIAVHTTCLSETIGDDIPQIAGKAQADGKIPAGKYVIHANTPSYTGSHVTGFASMTRAMVDYFARSSGQRSDRINIIPGYVEPSDMEEIRRIAVEMGVRIILFPDTSNVLNRPQTGRYEMFPKGGVTVEELMSTGDSRTTLALGRLASGSAARALDTQCKVPCEILDLPIGLNATDAFVDALRKAAAVSVPDTITTERGRMLDIITDMHQYFYGKKVALTGDPDQLVSLSEFLVSIDMQPIHIVTGTPGKKFETRIREITGEVPHRVNIGAPGDMFLFHQWIKNDPVDLLMGNSYVKYIARDEDIPFVRFGFPITDRIGHSYFPTVGYRGGMRLLEKILDALLDRKDRDSPEESFELVM
;
A
#
# COMPACT_ATOMS: atom_id res chain seq x y z
N VAL A 1 -65.33 4.16 -9.34
CA VAL A 1 -64.73 3.71 -8.07
C VAL A 1 -63.33 4.33 -8.03
N ALA A 2 -63.18 5.38 -7.22
CA ALA A 2 -61.94 6.12 -7.07
C ALA A 2 -61.05 5.36 -6.05
N GLU A 3 -59.83 4.97 -6.44
CA GLU A 3 -58.82 4.52 -5.51
C GLU A 3 -58.23 5.74 -4.77
N GLU A 4 -58.35 5.73 -3.45
CA GLU A 4 -57.67 6.70 -2.59
C GLU A 4 -56.14 6.58 -2.70
N PRO A 5 -55.40 7.67 -2.76
CA PRO A 5 -53.92 7.63 -2.79
C PRO A 5 -53.40 7.11 -1.45
N ARG A 6 -52.68 6.00 -1.46
CA ARG A 6 -51.97 5.47 -0.30
C ARG A 6 -50.97 6.50 0.20
N THR A 7 -51.20 7.05 1.36
CA THR A 7 -50.33 8.03 1.99
C THR A 7 -48.97 7.41 2.32
N PHE A 8 -47.89 8.15 2.08
CA PHE A 8 -46.49 7.76 2.32
C PHE A 8 -46.24 7.15 3.72
N GLY A 9 -47.02 7.58 4.73
CA GLY A 9 -46.98 7.04 6.08
C GLY A 9 -47.42 5.57 6.21
N ARG A 10 -48.35 5.12 5.36
CA ARG A 10 -48.84 3.73 5.39
C ARG A 10 -47.86 2.77 4.75
N LEU A 11 -47.19 3.21 3.71
CA LEU A 11 -46.04 2.47 3.09
C LEU A 11 -44.84 2.33 4.05
N CYS A 12 -44.55 3.36 4.85
CA CYS A 12 -43.47 3.29 5.86
C CYS A 12 -43.82 2.30 6.98
N LEU A 13 -45.10 2.26 7.44
CA LEU A 13 -45.52 1.31 8.49
C LEU A 13 -45.53 -0.15 7.99
N GLU A 14 -45.95 -0.39 6.74
CA GLU A 14 -45.84 -1.72 6.13
C GLU A 14 -44.40 -2.16 5.95
N PHE A 15 -43.51 -1.24 5.57
CA PHE A 15 -42.06 -1.51 5.43
C PHE A 15 -41.41 -1.80 6.77
N ILE A 16 -41.79 -1.08 7.83
CA ILE A 16 -41.32 -1.31 9.21
C ILE A 16 -41.81 -2.68 9.70
N GLY A 17 -43.05 -3.02 9.48
CA GLY A 17 -43.60 -4.34 9.85
C GLY A 17 -42.95 -5.52 9.12
N VAL A 18 -42.57 -5.33 7.85
CA VAL A 18 -41.79 -6.32 7.08
C VAL A 18 -40.36 -6.41 7.61
N LEU A 19 -39.72 -5.29 7.99
CA LEU A 19 -38.40 -5.27 8.59
C LEU A 19 -38.36 -5.92 9.97
N GLU A 20 -39.40 -5.74 10.79
CA GLU A 20 -39.49 -6.40 12.10
C GLU A 20 -39.72 -7.92 11.98
N LYS A 21 -40.57 -8.37 11.05
CA LYS A 21 -40.71 -9.80 10.74
C LYS A 21 -39.41 -10.40 10.19
N HIS A 22 -38.71 -9.69 9.31
CA HIS A 22 -37.40 -10.12 8.85
C HIS A 22 -36.31 -10.10 9.95
N ARG A 23 -36.44 -9.19 10.93
CA ARG A 23 -35.56 -9.13 12.10
C ARG A 23 -35.81 -10.30 13.05
N ALA A 24 -37.04 -10.68 13.29
CA ALA A 24 -37.43 -11.83 14.13
C ALA A 24 -37.00 -13.17 13.49
N VAL A 25 -37.18 -13.34 12.17
CA VAL A 25 -36.69 -14.51 11.43
C VAL A 25 -35.16 -14.54 11.35
N LYS A 26 -34.52 -13.39 11.19
CA LYS A 26 -33.06 -13.30 11.23
C LYS A 26 -32.46 -13.57 12.61
N THR A 27 -33.14 -13.22 13.72
CA THR A 27 -32.68 -13.56 15.07
C THR A 27 -32.80 -15.04 15.36
N GLY A 28 -33.86 -15.72 14.93
CA GLY A 28 -33.99 -17.18 15.04
C GLY A 28 -32.97 -17.94 14.18
N LEU A 29 -32.78 -17.55 12.93
CA LEU A 29 -31.78 -18.09 12.02
C LEU A 29 -30.32 -17.69 12.41
N ALA A 30 -30.13 -16.52 13.00
CA ALA A 30 -28.83 -16.09 13.51
C ALA A 30 -28.42 -16.87 14.77
N MET A 31 -29.38 -17.28 15.58
CA MET A 31 -29.12 -18.10 16.75
C MET A 31 -28.76 -19.55 16.38
N GLN A 32 -29.38 -20.13 15.34
CA GLN A 32 -29.00 -21.42 14.78
C GLN A 32 -27.71 -21.36 13.93
N ARG A 33 -27.45 -20.27 13.20
CA ARG A 33 -26.20 -20.04 12.47
C ARG A 33 -25.00 -19.72 13.38
N ARG A 34 -25.21 -19.30 14.64
CA ARG A 34 -24.12 -19.08 15.61
C ARG A 34 -23.31 -20.33 15.92
N ILE A 35 -23.83 -21.52 15.60
CA ILE A 35 -23.15 -22.78 15.88
C ILE A 35 -22.17 -23.21 14.77
N HIS A 36 -22.20 -22.63 13.56
CA HIS A 36 -21.39 -23.10 12.43
C HIS A 36 -20.55 -22.05 11.67
N THR A 37 -20.55 -20.78 12.07
CA THR A 37 -19.62 -19.82 11.50
C THR A 37 -18.36 -19.73 12.37
N MET A 38 -17.22 -20.17 11.85
CA MET A 38 -15.90 -19.87 12.43
C MET A 38 -15.68 -18.34 12.30
N LEU A 39 -16.19 -17.58 13.23
CA LEU A 39 -15.84 -16.18 13.39
C LEU A 39 -14.43 -16.11 13.98
N LEU A 40 -13.64 -15.07 13.65
CA LEU A 40 -12.30 -14.88 14.21
C LEU A 40 -12.27 -14.96 15.75
N ARG A 41 -13.34 -14.49 16.43
CA ARG A 41 -13.52 -14.63 17.89
C ARG A 41 -13.60 -16.07 18.40
N HIS A 42 -13.77 -17.06 17.52
CA HIS A 42 -13.70 -18.49 17.84
C HIS A 42 -12.35 -19.09 17.49
N THR A 43 -11.35 -18.27 17.18
CA THR A 43 -9.97 -18.72 16.99
C THR A 43 -9.49 -19.35 18.29
N SER A 44 -9.08 -20.62 18.21
CA SER A 44 -8.54 -21.34 19.36
C SER A 44 -7.14 -20.80 19.72
N LYS A 45 -6.73 -20.98 20.99
CA LYS A 45 -5.35 -20.68 21.41
C LYS A 45 -4.35 -21.68 20.83
N GLU A 46 -4.80 -22.90 20.51
CA GLU A 46 -3.93 -23.96 19.99
C GLU A 46 -3.40 -23.59 18.60
N ILE A 47 -2.08 -23.50 18.48
CA ILE A 47 -1.40 -23.22 17.21
C ILE A 47 -1.21 -24.54 16.47
N VAL A 48 -2.02 -24.76 15.44
CA VAL A 48 -1.90 -25.92 14.57
C VAL A 48 -1.04 -25.56 13.37
N ASN A 49 0.03 -26.33 13.15
CA ASN A 49 0.90 -26.14 11.99
C ASN A 49 0.18 -26.57 10.70
N ARG A 50 -0.15 -25.60 9.85
CA ARG A 50 -0.86 -25.80 8.58
C ARG A 50 0.14 -25.65 7.42
N LYS A 51 0.38 -26.75 6.70
CA LYS A 51 1.39 -26.77 5.64
C LYS A 51 0.94 -26.13 4.32
N ALA A 52 -0.35 -26.13 4.03
CA ALA A 52 -0.87 -25.75 2.72
C ALA A 52 -2.04 -24.75 2.73
N LEU A 53 -2.64 -24.49 3.90
CA LEU A 53 -3.82 -23.64 4.01
C LEU A 53 -3.49 -22.31 4.69
N THR A 54 -3.70 -21.22 3.98
CA THR A 54 -3.65 -19.85 4.51
C THR A 54 -5.08 -19.35 4.70
N ILE A 55 -5.43 -18.94 5.92
CA ILE A 55 -6.74 -18.39 6.26
C ILE A 55 -6.62 -16.89 6.41
N ASN A 56 -7.32 -16.12 5.58
CA ASN A 56 -7.25 -14.66 5.62
C ASN A 56 -5.80 -14.16 5.43
N PRO A 57 -5.22 -14.31 4.23
CA PRO A 57 -3.82 -13.95 3.99
C PRO A 57 -3.56 -12.47 4.27
N ALA A 58 -2.39 -12.17 4.84
CA ALA A 58 -1.94 -10.82 5.15
C ALA A 58 -1.40 -10.08 3.90
N LYS A 59 -2.03 -10.26 2.75
CA LYS A 59 -1.61 -9.66 1.47
C LYS A 59 -2.76 -9.52 0.47
N THR A 60 -2.53 -8.71 -0.57
CA THR A 60 -3.37 -8.66 -1.77
C THR A 60 -2.60 -9.11 -3.01
N CYS A 61 -3.28 -9.23 -4.17
CA CYS A 61 -2.70 -9.71 -5.42
C CYS A 61 -1.63 -8.77 -5.99
N GLN A 62 -0.64 -9.32 -6.72
CA GLN A 62 0.39 -8.53 -7.42
C GLN A 62 -0.18 -7.46 -8.37
N PRO A 63 -1.19 -7.75 -9.22
CA PRO A 63 -1.76 -6.75 -10.13
C PRO A 63 -2.23 -5.47 -9.47
N ILE A 64 -2.68 -5.52 -8.21
CA ILE A 64 -3.11 -4.31 -7.47
C ILE A 64 -1.94 -3.33 -7.30
N GLY A 65 -0.77 -3.83 -6.93
CA GLY A 65 0.41 -2.99 -6.78
C GLY A 65 0.96 -2.49 -8.11
N ALA A 66 0.92 -3.32 -9.16
CA ALA A 66 1.28 -2.89 -10.51
C ALA A 66 0.34 -1.79 -11.04
N MET A 67 -0.97 -1.93 -10.80
CA MET A 67 -1.96 -0.90 -11.11
C MET A 67 -1.68 0.41 -10.34
N TYR A 68 -1.36 0.31 -9.05
CA TYR A 68 -1.01 1.46 -8.23
C TYR A 68 0.24 2.19 -8.76
N ALA A 69 1.31 1.46 -9.09
CA ALA A 69 2.50 2.04 -9.67
C ALA A 69 2.21 2.71 -11.04
N ALA A 70 1.42 2.06 -11.90
CA ALA A 70 1.05 2.58 -13.21
C ALA A 70 0.28 3.91 -13.13
N LEU A 71 -0.59 4.08 -12.12
CA LEU A 71 -1.28 5.34 -11.85
C LEU A 71 -0.32 6.48 -11.48
N GLY A 72 0.91 6.17 -11.09
CA GLY A 72 1.96 7.14 -10.82
C GLY A 72 2.67 7.65 -12.07
N ILE A 73 2.29 7.22 -13.28
CA ILE A 73 2.77 7.76 -14.55
C ILE A 73 1.71 8.75 -15.08
N HIS A 74 2.12 9.96 -15.45
CA HIS A 74 1.22 10.94 -16.05
C HIS A 74 0.60 10.42 -17.35
N GLY A 75 -0.70 10.62 -17.53
CA GLY A 75 -1.40 10.19 -18.75
C GLY A 75 -1.45 8.67 -18.98
N CYS A 76 -1.21 7.86 -17.93
CA CYS A 76 -1.21 6.41 -18.04
C CYS A 76 -2.59 5.81 -17.77
N LEU A 77 -2.97 4.82 -18.60
CA LEU A 77 -4.11 3.94 -18.32
C LEU A 77 -3.62 2.54 -17.98
N PRO A 78 -3.76 2.09 -16.72
CA PRO A 78 -3.48 0.71 -16.34
C PRO A 78 -4.40 -0.28 -17.07
N HIS A 79 -3.85 -1.42 -17.51
CA HIS A 79 -4.58 -2.45 -18.22
C HIS A 79 -4.37 -3.84 -17.61
N SER A 80 -5.44 -4.45 -17.13
CA SER A 80 -5.42 -5.85 -16.63
C SER A 80 -5.60 -6.83 -17.78
N HIS A 81 -4.52 -7.53 -18.15
CA HIS A 81 -4.59 -8.58 -19.16
C HIS A 81 -5.10 -9.88 -18.55
N GLY A 82 -6.37 -10.18 -18.80
CA GLY A 82 -7.06 -11.35 -18.27
C GLY A 82 -8.57 -11.16 -18.10
N SER A 83 -9.12 -11.74 -17.03
CA SER A 83 -10.55 -11.66 -16.73
C SER A 83 -10.97 -10.27 -16.26
N GLN A 84 -12.16 -9.82 -16.72
CA GLN A 84 -12.78 -8.58 -16.26
C GLN A 84 -13.09 -8.58 -14.75
N GLY A 85 -13.37 -9.73 -14.15
CA GLY A 85 -13.59 -9.86 -12.71
C GLY A 85 -12.35 -9.51 -11.90
N CYS A 86 -11.16 -9.91 -12.37
CA CYS A 86 -9.89 -9.53 -11.75
C CYS A 86 -9.68 -8.01 -11.79
N CYS A 87 -9.89 -7.38 -12.94
CA CYS A 87 -9.78 -5.93 -13.08
C CYS A 87 -10.74 -5.19 -12.14
N ALA A 88 -11.99 -5.63 -12.09
CA ALA A 88 -13.00 -5.05 -11.19
C ALA A 88 -12.59 -5.17 -9.71
N TYR A 89 -12.04 -6.30 -9.30
CA TYR A 89 -11.52 -6.52 -7.95
C TYR A 89 -10.32 -5.60 -7.64
N HIS A 90 -9.36 -5.49 -8.55
CA HIS A 90 -8.16 -4.65 -8.38
C HIS A 90 -8.57 -3.17 -8.23
N ARG A 91 -9.42 -2.66 -9.11
CA ARG A 91 -9.97 -1.31 -9.05
C ARG A 91 -10.75 -1.07 -7.76
N SER A 92 -11.64 -1.99 -7.39
CA SER A 92 -12.44 -1.88 -6.17
C SER A 92 -11.57 -1.80 -4.91
N THR A 93 -10.47 -2.56 -4.85
CA THR A 93 -9.56 -2.54 -3.71
C THR A 93 -8.88 -1.17 -3.56
N LEU A 94 -8.33 -0.62 -4.65
CA LEU A 94 -7.71 0.70 -4.64
C LEU A 94 -8.74 1.82 -4.38
N THR A 95 -9.91 1.79 -5.06
CA THR A 95 -10.99 2.77 -4.85
C THR A 95 -11.47 2.77 -3.40
N ARG A 96 -11.60 1.60 -2.78
CA ARG A 96 -12.03 1.51 -1.37
C ARG A 96 -10.96 1.99 -0.40
N HIS A 97 -9.69 1.87 -0.76
CA HIS A 97 -8.60 2.38 0.03
C HIS A 97 -8.48 3.90 -0.09
N TYR A 98 -8.26 4.42 -1.30
CA TYR A 98 -8.02 5.84 -1.53
C TYR A 98 -9.29 6.71 -1.51
N LYS A 99 -10.48 6.12 -1.61
CA LYS A 99 -11.78 6.81 -1.75
C LYS A 99 -11.92 7.61 -3.06
N GLU A 100 -11.05 7.35 -4.01
CA GLU A 100 -11.05 7.98 -5.32
C GLU A 100 -11.35 6.95 -6.42
N PRO A 101 -12.04 7.34 -7.51
CA PRO A 101 -12.28 6.45 -8.64
C PRO A 101 -10.96 6.06 -9.30
N VAL A 102 -10.69 4.76 -9.37
CA VAL A 102 -9.51 4.23 -10.07
C VAL A 102 -9.92 3.78 -11.47
N MET A 103 -9.28 4.33 -12.49
CA MET A 103 -9.49 3.93 -13.87
C MET A 103 -8.53 2.81 -14.26
N ALA A 104 -9.06 1.81 -14.95
CA ALA A 104 -8.26 0.76 -15.58
C ALA A 104 -9.11 0.05 -16.65
N ALA A 105 -8.45 -0.46 -17.67
CA ALA A 105 -9.05 -1.28 -18.72
C ALA A 105 -8.72 -2.77 -18.53
N THR A 106 -9.37 -3.62 -19.32
CA THR A 106 -9.15 -5.07 -19.29
C THR A 106 -9.30 -5.70 -20.67
N SER A 107 -8.55 -6.78 -20.91
CA SER A 107 -8.69 -7.61 -22.11
C SER A 107 -9.97 -8.45 -22.13
N SER A 108 -10.71 -8.51 -21.04
CA SER A 108 -12.02 -9.18 -20.92
C SER A 108 -12.03 -10.60 -21.48
N PHE A 109 -11.19 -11.49 -20.96
CA PHE A 109 -11.08 -12.86 -21.43
C PHE A 109 -12.43 -13.57 -21.42
N THR A 110 -12.76 -14.16 -22.57
CA THR A 110 -13.83 -15.14 -22.73
C THR A 110 -13.32 -16.55 -22.46
N GLU A 111 -14.20 -17.54 -22.48
CA GLU A 111 -13.81 -18.96 -22.38
C GLU A 111 -12.79 -19.34 -23.46
N GLY A 112 -13.01 -18.91 -24.71
CA GLY A 112 -12.07 -19.16 -25.81
C GLY A 112 -10.69 -18.55 -25.56
N ALA A 113 -10.61 -17.29 -25.10
CA ALA A 113 -9.34 -16.66 -24.76
C ALA A 113 -8.63 -17.38 -23.59
N SER A 114 -9.40 -17.94 -22.66
CA SER A 114 -8.85 -18.70 -21.53
C SER A 114 -8.22 -20.04 -21.93
N VAL A 115 -8.53 -20.56 -23.11
CA VAL A 115 -8.00 -21.81 -23.63
C VAL A 115 -6.94 -21.60 -24.72
N PHE A 116 -7.19 -20.66 -25.65
CA PHE A 116 -6.38 -20.45 -26.85
C PHE A 116 -5.42 -19.26 -26.76
N GLY A 117 -5.43 -18.51 -25.65
CA GLY A 117 -4.60 -17.32 -25.45
C GLY A 117 -5.36 -16.01 -25.69
N GLY A 118 -4.89 -14.96 -25.03
CA GLY A 118 -5.49 -13.62 -25.01
C GLY A 118 -4.94 -12.64 -26.03
N GLN A 119 -4.11 -13.10 -27.00
CA GLN A 119 -3.44 -12.21 -27.95
C GLN A 119 -4.40 -11.29 -28.72
N ALA A 120 -5.46 -11.85 -29.30
CA ALA A 120 -6.44 -11.06 -30.05
C ALA A 120 -7.16 -10.04 -29.15
N ASN A 121 -7.48 -10.43 -27.91
CA ASN A 121 -8.10 -9.56 -26.93
C ASN A 121 -7.20 -8.38 -26.55
N LEU A 122 -5.89 -8.61 -26.36
CA LEU A 122 -4.96 -7.55 -25.99
C LEU A 122 -4.73 -6.58 -27.14
N VAL A 123 -4.52 -7.06 -28.37
CA VAL A 123 -4.36 -6.21 -29.56
C VAL A 123 -5.59 -5.34 -29.78
N GLN A 124 -6.79 -5.91 -29.67
CA GLN A 124 -8.05 -5.16 -29.79
C GLN A 124 -8.21 -4.16 -28.62
N ALA A 125 -7.83 -4.53 -27.41
CA ALA A 125 -7.90 -3.64 -26.25
C ALA A 125 -6.96 -2.42 -26.42
N ILE A 126 -5.72 -2.63 -26.90
CA ILE A 126 -4.76 -1.55 -27.19
C ILE A 126 -5.35 -0.57 -28.19
N ASP A 127 -5.89 -1.05 -29.30
CA ASP A 127 -6.53 -0.22 -30.34
C ASP A 127 -7.70 0.59 -29.78
N ASN A 128 -8.59 -0.06 -29.05
CA ASN A 128 -9.75 0.58 -28.45
C ASN A 128 -9.35 1.64 -27.41
N ILE A 129 -8.35 1.35 -26.59
CA ILE A 129 -7.89 2.25 -25.52
C ILE A 129 -7.31 3.52 -26.12
N PHE A 130 -6.42 3.43 -27.12
CA PHE A 130 -5.88 4.62 -27.76
C PHE A 130 -6.95 5.39 -28.52
N THR A 131 -7.88 4.72 -29.18
CA THR A 131 -8.97 5.39 -29.92
C THR A 131 -9.95 6.12 -29.01
N ILE A 132 -10.30 5.55 -27.85
CA ILE A 132 -11.38 6.07 -26.99
C ILE A 132 -10.84 7.02 -25.92
N TYR A 133 -9.72 6.67 -25.30
CA TYR A 133 -9.21 7.35 -24.11
C TYR A 133 -7.94 8.16 -24.35
N ASP A 134 -7.25 7.91 -25.45
CA ASP A 134 -6.02 8.58 -25.87
C ASP A 134 -4.95 8.77 -24.79
N PRO A 135 -4.61 7.73 -23.98
CA PRO A 135 -3.56 7.86 -22.98
C PRO A 135 -2.19 8.09 -23.62
N GLU A 136 -1.22 8.59 -22.86
CA GLU A 136 0.18 8.62 -23.27
C GLU A 136 0.81 7.22 -23.14
N VAL A 137 0.44 6.49 -22.09
CA VAL A 137 0.97 5.16 -21.77
C VAL A 137 -0.16 4.19 -21.46
N ILE A 138 -0.10 2.99 -22.01
CA ILE A 138 -0.85 1.83 -21.52
C ILE A 138 0.10 0.97 -20.71
N ALA A 139 -0.16 0.78 -19.42
CA ALA A 139 0.64 -0.09 -18.56
C ALA A 139 -0.08 -1.43 -18.34
N VAL A 140 0.35 -2.44 -19.07
CA VAL A 140 -0.22 -3.79 -19.02
C VAL A 140 0.34 -4.54 -17.83
N HIS A 141 -0.53 -5.08 -16.98
CA HIS A 141 -0.17 -6.04 -15.94
C HIS A 141 -0.95 -7.33 -16.14
N THR A 142 -0.25 -8.45 -16.02
CA THR A 142 -0.83 -9.78 -16.22
C THR A 142 -1.68 -10.19 -15.01
N THR A 143 -2.63 -11.10 -15.25
CA THR A 143 -3.38 -11.78 -14.17
C THR A 143 -2.90 -13.23 -14.05
N CYS A 144 -3.34 -13.95 -13.01
CA CYS A 144 -2.99 -15.35 -12.87
C CYS A 144 -3.43 -16.20 -14.06
N LEU A 145 -4.51 -15.81 -14.74
CA LEU A 145 -5.02 -16.53 -15.91
C LEU A 145 -4.08 -16.38 -17.11
N SER A 146 -3.71 -15.14 -17.47
CA SER A 146 -2.79 -14.90 -18.60
C SER A 146 -1.39 -15.46 -18.35
N GLU A 147 -0.90 -15.42 -17.11
CA GLU A 147 0.36 -16.05 -16.72
C GLU A 147 0.32 -17.58 -16.83
N THR A 148 -0.81 -18.21 -16.47
CA THR A 148 -0.97 -19.67 -16.56
C THR A 148 -1.07 -20.16 -18.02
N ILE A 149 -1.70 -19.36 -18.88
CA ILE A 149 -1.80 -19.63 -20.32
C ILE A 149 -0.43 -19.41 -20.99
N GLY A 150 0.37 -18.48 -20.48
CA GLY A 150 1.68 -18.15 -21.03
C GLY A 150 1.62 -17.13 -22.17
N ASP A 151 0.71 -16.14 -22.08
CA ASP A 151 0.65 -15.05 -23.05
C ASP A 151 1.95 -14.21 -23.03
N ASP A 152 2.60 -14.09 -24.17
CA ASP A 152 3.82 -13.29 -24.37
C ASP A 152 3.44 -11.82 -24.63
N ILE A 153 3.37 -11.02 -23.58
CA ILE A 153 2.95 -9.62 -23.69
C ILE A 153 3.89 -8.78 -24.60
N PRO A 154 5.24 -8.89 -24.51
CA PRO A 154 6.13 -8.23 -25.46
C PRO A 154 5.84 -8.54 -26.91
N GLN A 155 5.65 -9.82 -27.25
CA GLN A 155 5.32 -10.24 -28.60
C GLN A 155 3.99 -9.66 -29.08
N ILE A 156 2.97 -9.69 -28.21
CA ILE A 156 1.64 -9.14 -28.51
C ILE A 156 1.69 -7.62 -28.73
N ALA A 157 2.39 -6.90 -27.85
CA ALA A 157 2.57 -5.46 -27.99
C ALA A 157 3.38 -5.10 -29.28
N GLY A 158 4.42 -5.88 -29.59
CA GLY A 158 5.17 -5.74 -30.84
C GLY A 158 4.31 -5.96 -32.09
N LYS A 159 3.40 -6.92 -32.07
CA LYS A 159 2.41 -7.11 -33.13
C LYS A 159 1.45 -5.93 -33.23
N ALA A 160 0.91 -5.44 -32.12
CA ALA A 160 0.05 -4.24 -32.11
C ALA A 160 0.76 -3.01 -32.70
N GLN A 161 2.06 -2.86 -32.43
CA GLN A 161 2.89 -1.80 -33.02
C GLN A 161 3.05 -1.98 -34.53
N ALA A 162 3.36 -3.20 -34.98
CA ALA A 162 3.50 -3.52 -36.41
C ALA A 162 2.20 -3.32 -37.19
N ASP A 163 1.06 -3.63 -36.56
CA ASP A 163 -0.29 -3.45 -37.13
C ASP A 163 -0.77 -1.97 -37.07
N GLY A 164 0.07 -1.03 -36.60
CA GLY A 164 -0.25 0.40 -36.52
C GLY A 164 -1.30 0.74 -35.44
N LYS A 165 -1.49 -0.11 -34.44
CA LYS A 165 -2.46 0.07 -33.37
C LYS A 165 -1.94 0.97 -32.22
N ILE A 166 -0.64 1.23 -32.19
CA ILE A 166 0.00 2.12 -31.24
C ILE A 166 0.40 3.41 -31.97
N PRO A 167 -0.23 4.54 -31.69
CA PRO A 167 0.09 5.82 -32.36
C PRO A 167 1.53 6.27 -32.09
N ALA A 168 2.09 7.08 -32.98
CA ALA A 168 3.42 7.65 -32.80
C ALA A 168 3.48 8.51 -31.52
N GLY A 169 4.53 8.34 -30.72
CA GLY A 169 4.70 9.04 -29.44
C GLY A 169 3.88 8.48 -28.28
N LYS A 170 3.17 7.37 -28.48
CA LYS A 170 2.45 6.63 -27.45
C LYS A 170 3.19 5.33 -27.09
N TYR A 171 2.97 4.82 -25.87
CA TYR A 171 3.73 3.70 -25.35
C TYR A 171 2.85 2.61 -24.77
N VAL A 172 3.29 1.38 -24.90
CA VAL A 172 2.75 0.22 -24.18
C VAL A 172 3.89 -0.39 -23.39
N ILE A 173 3.77 -0.40 -22.06
CA ILE A 173 4.71 -1.07 -21.16
C ILE A 173 4.04 -2.24 -20.47
N HIS A 174 4.81 -3.19 -19.95
CA HIS A 174 4.22 -4.33 -19.25
C HIS A 174 5.03 -4.78 -18.04
N ALA A 175 4.32 -5.42 -17.11
CA ALA A 175 4.90 -6.16 -16.00
C ALA A 175 4.16 -7.48 -15.80
N ASN A 176 4.91 -8.56 -15.63
CA ASN A 176 4.37 -9.85 -15.24
C ASN A 176 4.03 -9.84 -13.75
N THR A 177 2.79 -10.18 -13.43
CA THR A 177 2.25 -10.08 -12.07
C THR A 177 1.42 -11.30 -11.67
N PRO A 178 2.02 -12.51 -11.64
CA PRO A 178 1.33 -13.73 -11.27
C PRO A 178 0.77 -13.65 -9.84
N SER A 179 -0.56 -13.72 -9.68
CA SER A 179 -1.22 -13.52 -8.39
C SER A 179 -0.99 -14.66 -7.38
N TYR A 180 -0.53 -15.82 -7.84
CA TYR A 180 -0.24 -16.98 -7.00
C TYR A 180 1.13 -16.90 -6.29
N THR A 181 1.97 -15.94 -6.64
CA THR A 181 3.24 -15.64 -5.95
C THR A 181 3.27 -14.19 -5.49
N GLY A 182 4.16 -13.84 -4.55
CA GLY A 182 4.36 -12.48 -4.09
C GLY A 182 3.11 -11.79 -3.53
N SER A 183 3.03 -10.48 -3.68
CA SER A 183 1.94 -9.62 -3.22
C SER A 183 1.86 -8.33 -4.04
N HIS A 184 0.96 -7.42 -3.66
CA HIS A 184 0.88 -6.08 -4.24
C HIS A 184 2.23 -5.33 -4.17
N VAL A 185 3.04 -5.52 -3.12
CA VAL A 185 4.38 -4.89 -3.04
C VAL A 185 5.30 -5.36 -4.15
N THR A 186 5.30 -6.67 -4.45
CA THR A 186 6.11 -7.21 -5.55
C THR A 186 5.56 -6.82 -6.91
N GLY A 187 4.25 -6.69 -7.05
CA GLY A 187 3.63 -6.16 -8.27
C GLY A 187 3.99 -4.70 -8.53
N PHE A 188 4.00 -3.88 -7.48
CA PHE A 188 4.50 -2.51 -7.53
C PHE A 188 5.97 -2.48 -7.99
N ALA A 189 6.82 -3.29 -7.36
CA ALA A 189 8.24 -3.40 -7.73
C ALA A 189 8.44 -3.81 -9.19
N SER A 190 7.62 -4.75 -9.71
CA SER A 190 7.69 -5.21 -11.10
C SER A 190 7.31 -4.11 -12.07
N MET A 191 6.24 -3.36 -11.82
CA MET A 191 5.83 -2.26 -12.68
C MET A 191 6.81 -1.07 -12.60
N THR A 192 7.31 -0.73 -11.42
CA THR A 192 8.35 0.30 -11.26
C THR A 192 9.64 -0.09 -12.00
N ARG A 193 9.99 -1.38 -11.98
CA ARG A 193 11.11 -1.89 -12.77
C ARG A 193 10.83 -1.77 -14.28
N ALA A 194 9.62 -2.07 -14.72
CA ALA A 194 9.23 -1.92 -16.13
C ALA A 194 9.35 -0.47 -16.61
N MET A 195 9.02 0.53 -15.77
CA MET A 195 9.25 1.95 -16.12
C MET A 195 10.72 2.21 -16.47
N VAL A 196 11.64 1.66 -15.70
CA VAL A 196 13.09 1.78 -15.98
C VAL A 196 13.46 1.06 -17.27
N ASP A 197 13.02 -0.19 -17.42
CA ASP A 197 13.39 -1.02 -18.57
C ASP A 197 12.88 -0.42 -19.89
N TYR A 198 11.70 0.19 -19.90
CA TYR A 198 11.10 0.78 -21.10
C TYR A 198 11.57 2.20 -21.38
N PHE A 199 11.75 3.03 -20.36
CA PHE A 199 11.94 4.47 -20.56
C PHE A 199 13.35 4.97 -20.26
N ALA A 200 14.05 4.44 -19.23
CA ALA A 200 15.35 5.00 -18.86
C ALA A 200 16.35 5.00 -20.02
N ARG A 201 16.92 6.15 -20.30
CA ARG A 201 17.92 6.34 -21.35
C ARG A 201 19.08 7.13 -20.78
N SER A 202 20.30 6.81 -21.21
CA SER A 202 21.48 7.61 -20.88
C SER A 202 21.93 8.38 -22.13
N SER A 203 21.98 9.70 -22.01
CA SER A 203 22.58 10.57 -23.02
C SER A 203 24.10 10.64 -22.93
N GLY A 204 24.68 10.07 -21.87
CA GLY A 204 26.11 10.19 -21.54
C GLY A 204 26.46 11.45 -20.75
N GLN A 205 25.51 12.35 -20.49
CA GLN A 205 25.70 13.55 -19.68
C GLN A 205 24.93 13.45 -18.37
N ARG A 206 25.64 13.56 -17.25
CA ARG A 206 24.99 13.55 -15.92
C ARG A 206 24.32 14.88 -15.61
N SER A 207 23.06 14.82 -15.21
CA SER A 207 22.33 15.94 -14.62
C SER A 207 22.59 16.02 -13.12
N ASP A 208 22.19 17.12 -12.50
CA ASP A 208 22.23 17.30 -11.05
C ASP A 208 20.96 16.74 -10.34
N ARG A 209 20.03 16.16 -11.09
CA ARG A 209 18.81 15.56 -10.54
C ARG A 209 19.13 14.27 -9.78
N ILE A 210 18.32 14.00 -8.77
CA ILE A 210 18.36 12.76 -7.99
C ILE A 210 17.06 11.99 -8.24
N ASN A 211 17.17 10.74 -8.63
CA ASN A 211 16.01 9.87 -8.69
C ASN A 211 15.61 9.44 -7.28
N ILE A 212 14.32 9.49 -6.98
CA ILE A 212 13.76 8.89 -5.76
C ILE A 212 12.70 7.86 -6.18
N ILE A 213 12.88 6.62 -5.71
CA ILE A 213 11.87 5.57 -5.83
C ILE A 213 11.25 5.43 -4.45
N PRO A 214 9.98 5.85 -4.25
CA PRO A 214 9.42 6.09 -2.92
C PRO A 214 9.06 4.81 -2.14
N GLY A 215 9.02 3.67 -2.79
CA GLY A 215 8.47 2.44 -2.19
C GLY A 215 6.95 2.37 -2.31
N TYR A 216 6.39 1.30 -1.72
CA TYR A 216 4.93 1.16 -1.64
C TYR A 216 4.40 1.96 -0.46
N VAL A 217 4.14 3.23 -0.69
CA VAL A 217 3.69 4.22 0.31
C VAL A 217 2.47 4.99 -0.19
N GLU A 218 1.84 5.78 0.68
CA GLU A 218 0.67 6.60 0.35
C GLU A 218 1.02 7.81 -0.52
N PRO A 219 0.06 8.39 -1.27
CA PRO A 219 0.28 9.63 -2.02
C PRO A 219 0.81 10.77 -1.15
N SER A 220 0.31 10.91 0.08
CA SER A 220 0.80 11.90 1.04
C SER A 220 2.24 11.67 1.50
N ASP A 221 2.69 10.42 1.52
CA ASP A 221 4.10 10.09 1.82
C ASP A 221 5.00 10.53 0.64
N MET A 222 4.54 10.36 -0.59
CA MET A 222 5.26 10.85 -1.78
C MET A 222 5.36 12.37 -1.79
N GLU A 223 4.29 13.07 -1.39
CA GLU A 223 4.31 14.53 -1.21
C GLU A 223 5.31 14.97 -0.13
N GLU A 224 5.36 14.26 1.00
CA GLU A 224 6.29 14.58 2.09
C GLU A 224 7.75 14.34 1.68
N ILE A 225 8.05 13.24 0.97
CA ILE A 225 9.37 12.96 0.40
C ILE A 225 9.78 14.09 -0.54
N ARG A 226 8.88 14.51 -1.43
CA ARG A 226 9.12 15.64 -2.34
C ARG A 226 9.33 16.94 -1.58
N ARG A 227 8.50 17.23 -0.57
CA ARG A 227 8.62 18.44 0.24
C ARG A 227 10.00 18.55 0.90
N ILE A 228 10.46 17.47 1.55
CA ILE A 228 11.78 17.44 2.18
C ILE A 228 12.88 17.73 1.14
N ALA A 229 12.83 17.08 -0.01
CA ALA A 229 13.83 17.31 -1.05
C ALA A 229 13.80 18.76 -1.57
N VAL A 230 12.62 19.33 -1.80
CA VAL A 230 12.46 20.71 -2.28
C VAL A 230 12.94 21.72 -1.23
N GLU A 231 12.61 21.54 0.05
CA GLU A 231 13.11 22.40 1.13
C GLU A 231 14.63 22.35 1.27
N MET A 232 15.24 21.19 0.98
CA MET A 232 16.70 21.06 0.91
C MET A 232 17.32 21.63 -0.39
N GLY A 233 16.51 22.18 -1.29
CA GLY A 233 16.97 22.72 -2.57
C GLY A 233 17.43 21.65 -3.57
N VAL A 234 16.94 20.40 -3.42
CA VAL A 234 17.34 19.26 -4.25
C VAL A 234 16.33 19.09 -5.40
N ARG A 235 16.83 19.02 -6.63
CA ARG A 235 16.03 18.69 -7.82
C ARG A 235 15.88 17.18 -7.95
N ILE A 236 14.64 16.68 -7.88
CA ILE A 236 14.36 15.25 -7.90
C ILE A 236 13.50 14.84 -9.10
N ILE A 237 13.61 13.56 -9.45
CA ILE A 237 12.61 12.81 -10.23
C ILE A 237 12.06 11.75 -9.30
N LEU A 238 10.78 11.88 -8.91
CA LEU A 238 10.08 10.93 -8.06
C LEU A 238 9.24 10.01 -8.94
N PHE A 239 9.49 8.71 -8.90
CA PHE A 239 8.75 7.74 -9.70
C PHE A 239 8.65 6.35 -9.03
N PRO A 240 7.46 5.69 -9.14
CA PRO A 240 6.19 6.28 -9.57
C PRO A 240 5.72 7.35 -8.59
N ASP A 241 4.89 8.30 -9.06
CA ASP A 241 4.36 9.36 -8.22
C ASP A 241 2.83 9.41 -8.30
N THR A 242 2.16 8.90 -7.28
CA THR A 242 0.69 8.91 -7.21
C THR A 242 0.13 10.13 -6.48
N SER A 243 0.99 11.04 -6.02
CA SER A 243 0.58 12.30 -5.43
C SER A 243 -0.13 13.18 -6.46
N ASN A 244 -1.16 13.91 -6.03
CA ASN A 244 -2.04 14.66 -6.92
C ASN A 244 -2.77 13.84 -8.01
N VAL A 245 -2.74 12.49 -7.87
CA VAL A 245 -3.54 11.57 -8.66
C VAL A 245 -4.64 10.97 -7.80
N LEU A 246 -4.28 10.35 -6.66
CA LEU A 246 -5.21 9.64 -5.77
C LEU A 246 -5.55 10.41 -4.48
N ASN A 247 -5.02 11.59 -4.28
CA ASN A 247 -5.34 12.49 -3.17
C ASN A 247 -5.63 13.93 -3.63
N ARG A 248 -5.97 14.10 -4.90
CA ARG A 248 -6.25 15.41 -5.50
C ARG A 248 -7.59 15.96 -4.98
N PRO A 249 -7.69 17.29 -4.74
CA PRO A 249 -8.95 17.92 -4.43
C PRO A 249 -9.97 17.77 -5.56
N GLN A 250 -11.24 17.52 -5.22
CA GLN A 250 -12.33 17.43 -6.20
C GLN A 250 -12.59 18.81 -6.83
N THR A 251 -12.62 18.87 -8.16
CA THR A 251 -12.87 20.10 -8.93
C THR A 251 -14.31 20.24 -9.43
N GLY A 252 -15.18 19.26 -9.09
CA GLY A 252 -16.53 19.18 -9.61
C GLY A 252 -16.62 18.66 -11.06
N ARG A 253 -15.49 18.37 -11.68
CA ARG A 253 -15.39 17.74 -13.01
C ARG A 253 -14.51 16.50 -12.92
N TYR A 254 -14.95 15.43 -13.56
CA TYR A 254 -14.14 14.24 -13.69
C TYR A 254 -13.03 14.49 -14.73
N GLU A 255 -11.79 14.31 -14.33
CA GLU A 255 -10.62 14.30 -15.23
C GLU A 255 -10.03 12.90 -15.23
N MET A 256 -10.02 12.27 -16.40
CA MET A 256 -9.52 10.90 -16.56
C MET A 256 -8.02 10.79 -16.26
N PHE A 257 -7.27 11.78 -16.72
CA PHE A 257 -5.84 11.89 -16.47
C PHE A 257 -5.57 13.17 -15.67
N PRO A 258 -5.50 13.07 -14.32
CA PRO A 258 -5.19 14.22 -13.48
C PRO A 258 -3.76 14.72 -13.72
N LYS A 259 -3.48 15.96 -13.31
CA LYS A 259 -2.16 16.60 -13.56
C LYS A 259 -0.98 15.99 -12.78
N GLY A 260 -1.23 15.09 -11.83
CA GLY A 260 -0.18 14.38 -11.10
C GLY A 260 0.52 13.32 -11.95
N GLY A 261 1.47 12.64 -11.35
CA GLY A 261 2.25 11.58 -12.00
C GLY A 261 3.58 12.07 -12.56
N VAL A 262 4.55 11.14 -12.68
CA VAL A 262 5.82 11.38 -13.37
C VAL A 262 5.60 11.32 -14.88
N THR A 263 6.14 12.27 -15.63
CA THR A 263 6.00 12.29 -17.10
C THR A 263 6.93 11.27 -17.77
N VAL A 264 6.59 10.87 -18.99
CA VAL A 264 7.47 9.99 -19.82
C VAL A 264 8.83 10.62 -20.05
N GLU A 265 8.87 11.93 -20.27
CA GLU A 265 10.13 12.66 -20.44
C GLU A 265 11.01 12.61 -19.20
N GLU A 266 10.42 12.78 -18.01
CA GLU A 266 11.13 12.61 -16.75
C GLU A 266 11.63 11.17 -16.57
N LEU A 267 10.80 10.17 -16.89
CA LEU A 267 11.21 8.77 -16.85
C LEU A 267 12.37 8.48 -17.81
N MET A 268 12.34 9.03 -19.01
CA MET A 268 13.46 8.91 -19.98
C MET A 268 14.74 9.54 -19.44
N SER A 269 14.64 10.65 -18.73
CA SER A 269 15.79 11.38 -18.18
C SER A 269 16.37 10.75 -16.90
N THR A 270 15.71 9.74 -16.30
CA THR A 270 16.20 9.06 -15.08
C THR A 270 17.59 8.44 -15.27
N GLY A 271 17.90 7.99 -16.50
CA GLY A 271 19.20 7.41 -16.83
C GLY A 271 20.36 8.40 -16.83
N ASP A 272 20.08 9.69 -16.78
CA ASP A 272 21.10 10.77 -16.70
C ASP A 272 21.18 11.39 -15.29
N SER A 273 20.40 10.92 -14.34
CA SER A 273 20.43 11.44 -12.98
C SER A 273 21.76 11.15 -12.28
N ARG A 274 22.11 11.99 -11.31
CA ARG A 274 23.35 11.89 -10.53
C ARG A 274 23.42 10.60 -9.72
N THR A 275 22.30 10.24 -9.09
CA THR A 275 22.15 9.03 -8.27
C THR A 275 20.69 8.67 -8.10
N THR A 276 20.42 7.47 -7.59
CA THR A 276 19.09 6.99 -7.23
C THR A 276 19.02 6.67 -5.75
N LEU A 277 18.09 7.29 -5.02
CA LEU A 277 17.72 6.89 -3.67
C LEU A 277 16.46 6.02 -3.75
N ALA A 278 16.58 4.77 -3.33
CA ALA A 278 15.49 3.80 -3.37
C ALA A 278 14.99 3.53 -1.94
N LEU A 279 13.77 3.95 -1.65
CA LEU A 279 13.13 3.78 -0.35
C LEU A 279 12.33 2.48 -0.33
N GLY A 280 12.58 1.62 0.68
CA GLY A 280 11.99 0.28 0.74
C GLY A 280 12.74 -0.72 -0.15
N ARG A 281 13.39 -1.68 0.50
CA ARG A 281 14.29 -2.65 -0.16
C ARG A 281 13.58 -3.57 -1.14
N LEU A 282 12.35 -3.99 -0.79
CA LEU A 282 11.56 -4.90 -1.61
C LEU A 282 10.87 -4.16 -2.76
N ALA A 283 10.22 -3.05 -2.46
CA ALA A 283 9.43 -2.31 -3.45
C ALA A 283 10.30 -1.57 -4.49
N SER A 284 11.45 -1.03 -4.10
CA SER A 284 12.24 -0.11 -4.93
C SER A 284 13.56 -0.68 -5.45
N GLY A 285 14.12 -1.64 -4.73
CA GLY A 285 15.49 -2.09 -4.97
C GLY A 285 15.74 -2.72 -6.35
N SER A 286 14.75 -3.33 -6.99
CA SER A 286 14.91 -3.93 -8.33
C SER A 286 15.05 -2.86 -9.42
N ALA A 287 14.25 -1.81 -9.37
CA ALA A 287 14.29 -0.71 -10.31
C ALA A 287 15.57 0.13 -10.16
N ALA A 288 16.02 0.39 -8.92
CA ALA A 288 17.25 1.11 -8.66
C ALA A 288 18.49 0.38 -9.23
N ARG A 289 18.58 -0.93 -8.97
CA ARG A 289 19.67 -1.76 -9.54
C ARG A 289 19.60 -1.85 -11.07
N ALA A 290 18.41 -1.75 -11.66
CA ALA A 290 18.29 -1.69 -13.11
C ALA A 290 18.89 -0.40 -13.68
N LEU A 291 18.58 0.76 -13.08
CA LEU A 291 19.20 2.03 -13.47
C LEU A 291 20.74 1.99 -13.36
N ASP A 292 21.26 1.42 -12.29
CA ASP A 292 22.70 1.25 -12.12
C ASP A 292 23.30 0.34 -13.21
N THR A 293 22.66 -0.79 -13.50
CA THR A 293 23.15 -1.74 -14.50
C THR A 293 23.07 -1.17 -15.91
N GLN A 294 21.92 -0.57 -16.29
CA GLN A 294 21.64 -0.13 -17.66
C GLN A 294 22.27 1.23 -17.99
N CYS A 295 22.15 2.18 -17.06
CA CYS A 295 22.53 3.57 -17.28
C CYS A 295 23.71 4.02 -16.42
N LYS A 296 24.27 3.14 -15.59
CA LYS A 296 25.36 3.45 -14.66
C LYS A 296 25.03 4.57 -13.67
N VAL A 297 23.75 4.68 -13.29
CA VAL A 297 23.30 5.61 -12.25
C VAL A 297 23.49 4.91 -10.90
N PRO A 298 24.44 5.35 -10.06
CA PRO A 298 24.67 4.69 -8.77
C PRO A 298 23.42 4.75 -7.91
N CYS A 299 23.19 3.73 -7.08
CA CYS A 299 22.01 3.69 -6.25
C CYS A 299 22.32 3.39 -4.79
N GLU A 300 21.61 4.06 -3.89
CA GLU A 300 21.57 3.78 -2.46
C GLU A 300 20.15 3.28 -2.10
N ILE A 301 20.10 2.15 -1.39
CA ILE A 301 18.83 1.52 -0.99
C ILE A 301 18.66 1.70 0.51
N LEU A 302 17.65 2.48 0.90
CA LEU A 302 17.32 2.86 2.26
C LEU A 302 16.04 2.15 2.72
N ASP A 303 15.86 2.04 4.02
CA ASP A 303 14.57 1.69 4.60
C ASP A 303 13.59 2.88 4.42
N LEU A 304 12.29 2.67 4.53
CA LEU A 304 11.30 3.75 4.43
C LEU A 304 11.53 4.78 5.55
N PRO A 305 11.47 6.08 5.29
CA PRO A 305 11.76 7.12 6.29
C PRO A 305 10.62 7.27 7.31
N ILE A 306 10.29 6.18 8.04
CA ILE A 306 9.29 6.13 9.11
C ILE A 306 10.03 6.21 10.44
N GLY A 307 9.66 7.20 11.26
CA GLY A 307 10.32 7.46 12.53
C GLY A 307 11.60 8.29 12.41
N LEU A 308 12.31 8.46 13.53
CA LEU A 308 13.43 9.40 13.64
C LEU A 308 14.65 8.95 12.81
N ASN A 309 15.18 7.76 13.12
CA ASN A 309 16.45 7.30 12.57
C ASN A 309 16.39 7.08 11.05
N ALA A 310 15.32 6.47 10.55
CA ALA A 310 15.14 6.24 9.12
C ALA A 310 14.94 7.55 8.35
N THR A 311 14.28 8.56 8.98
CA THR A 311 14.17 9.91 8.40
C THR A 311 15.52 10.62 8.41
N ASP A 312 16.30 10.54 9.48
CA ASP A 312 17.66 11.07 9.56
C ASP A 312 18.55 10.46 8.44
N ALA A 313 18.45 9.15 8.22
CA ALA A 313 19.20 8.47 7.16
C ALA A 313 18.80 8.96 5.77
N PHE A 314 17.52 9.17 5.50
CA PHE A 314 17.04 9.72 4.23
C PHE A 314 17.51 11.16 4.00
N VAL A 315 17.38 12.03 5.01
CA VAL A 315 17.85 13.43 4.95
C VAL A 315 19.35 13.50 4.72
N ASP A 316 20.13 12.65 5.40
CA ASP A 316 21.58 12.59 5.22
C ASP A 316 22.00 12.06 3.85
N ALA A 317 21.27 11.07 3.30
CA ALA A 317 21.47 10.60 1.94
C ALA A 317 21.22 11.70 0.90
N LEU A 318 20.13 12.48 1.05
CA LEU A 318 19.87 13.65 0.21
C LEU A 318 20.98 14.69 0.33
N ARG A 319 21.38 15.03 1.57
CA ARG A 319 22.46 15.97 1.86
C ARG A 319 23.77 15.58 1.16
N LYS A 320 24.16 14.31 1.26
CA LYS A 320 25.37 13.77 0.63
C LYS A 320 25.26 13.75 -0.89
N ALA A 321 24.14 13.26 -1.42
CA ALA A 321 23.92 13.12 -2.86
C ALA A 321 23.91 14.47 -3.58
N ALA A 322 23.31 15.51 -2.99
CA ALA A 322 23.23 16.84 -3.56
C ALA A 322 24.36 17.78 -3.12
N ALA A 323 25.14 17.41 -2.10
CA ALA A 323 26.17 18.25 -1.46
C ALA A 323 25.58 19.59 -0.92
N VAL A 324 24.42 19.51 -0.26
CA VAL A 324 23.71 20.65 0.34
C VAL A 324 23.75 20.60 1.87
N SER A 325 23.41 21.70 2.55
CA SER A 325 23.19 21.72 4.00
C SER A 325 21.74 21.36 4.32
N VAL A 326 21.50 20.83 5.52
CA VAL A 326 20.14 20.65 6.04
C VAL A 326 19.60 21.99 6.54
N PRO A 327 18.43 22.47 6.04
CA PRO A 327 17.88 23.74 6.46
C PRO A 327 17.27 23.68 7.88
N ASP A 328 17.20 24.85 8.53
CA ASP A 328 16.67 24.98 9.89
C ASP A 328 15.21 24.49 10.02
N THR A 329 14.42 24.61 8.97
CA THR A 329 13.05 24.10 8.95
C THR A 329 13.00 22.58 9.20
N ILE A 330 13.84 21.81 8.52
CA ILE A 330 13.95 20.37 8.68
C ILE A 330 14.53 20.01 10.08
N THR A 331 15.55 20.74 10.51
CA THR A 331 16.15 20.56 11.84
C THR A 331 15.14 20.85 12.97
N THR A 332 14.30 21.87 12.79
CA THR A 332 13.23 22.20 13.73
C THR A 332 12.16 21.11 13.79
N GLU A 333 11.76 20.54 12.67
CA GLU A 333 10.81 19.40 12.64
C GLU A 333 11.37 18.20 13.41
N ARG A 334 12.65 17.89 13.19
CA ARG A 334 13.37 16.84 13.93
C ARG A 334 13.36 17.10 15.44
N GLY A 335 13.64 18.36 15.85
CA GLY A 335 13.62 18.76 17.26
C GLY A 335 12.24 18.56 17.89
N ARG A 336 11.17 19.00 17.22
CA ARG A 336 9.79 18.80 17.70
C ARG A 336 9.43 17.33 17.88
N MET A 337 9.87 16.48 16.98
CA MET A 337 9.64 15.05 17.11
C MET A 337 10.37 14.45 18.31
N LEU A 338 11.60 14.91 18.59
CA LEU A 338 12.35 14.52 19.78
C LEU A 338 11.67 14.98 21.07
N ASP A 339 11.14 16.22 21.10
CA ASP A 339 10.41 16.75 22.24
C ASP A 339 9.19 15.86 22.56
N ILE A 340 8.37 15.53 21.56
CA ILE A 340 7.22 14.63 21.74
C ILE A 340 7.66 13.26 22.26
N ILE A 341 8.74 12.67 21.72
CA ILE A 341 9.25 11.38 22.19
C ILE A 341 9.66 11.47 23.65
N THR A 342 10.38 12.53 24.04
CA THR A 342 10.87 12.72 25.39
C THR A 342 9.73 12.93 26.39
N ASP A 343 8.77 13.80 26.06
CA ASP A 343 7.65 14.14 26.94
C ASP A 343 6.71 12.95 27.19
N MET A 344 6.55 12.10 26.17
CA MET A 344 5.57 11.01 26.17
C MET A 344 6.19 9.61 26.37
N HIS A 345 7.49 9.52 26.58
CA HIS A 345 8.22 8.25 26.67
C HIS A 345 7.64 7.29 27.72
N GLN A 346 7.16 7.82 28.85
CA GLN A 346 6.55 7.02 29.92
C GLN A 346 5.35 6.17 29.46
N TYR A 347 4.65 6.59 28.42
CA TYR A 347 3.48 5.87 27.86
C TYR A 347 3.87 4.80 26.85
N PHE A 348 5.07 4.89 26.27
CA PHE A 348 5.60 3.93 25.29
C PHE A 348 6.42 2.83 25.92
N TYR A 349 7.17 3.16 26.98
CA TYR A 349 8.16 2.28 27.61
C TYR A 349 7.60 0.90 27.94
N GLY A 350 8.24 -0.15 27.39
CA GLY A 350 7.91 -1.56 27.64
C GLY A 350 6.59 -2.04 27.05
N LYS A 351 5.83 -1.21 26.30
CA LYS A 351 4.56 -1.62 25.70
C LYS A 351 4.76 -2.65 24.61
N LYS A 352 4.05 -3.77 24.71
CA LYS A 352 4.06 -4.85 23.72
C LYS A 352 3.17 -4.50 22.53
N VAL A 353 3.68 -4.71 21.31
CA VAL A 353 2.96 -4.37 20.08
C VAL A 353 2.87 -5.59 19.16
N ALA A 354 1.70 -5.79 18.55
CA ALA A 354 1.53 -6.72 17.45
C ALA A 354 1.40 -5.96 16.13
N LEU A 355 2.17 -6.36 15.12
CA LEU A 355 2.28 -5.69 13.83
C LEU A 355 1.90 -6.60 12.68
N THR A 356 1.13 -6.09 11.72
CA THR A 356 0.92 -6.76 10.43
C THR A 356 0.88 -5.75 9.30
N GLY A 357 1.53 -6.07 8.19
CA GLY A 357 1.63 -5.17 7.03
C GLY A 357 2.65 -5.65 6.00
N ASP A 358 3.09 -4.69 5.19
CA ASP A 358 4.08 -4.91 4.14
C ASP A 358 5.50 -4.94 4.69
N PRO A 359 6.41 -5.75 4.11
CA PRO A 359 7.74 -5.97 4.69
C PRO A 359 8.54 -4.69 4.91
N ASP A 360 8.59 -3.79 3.91
CA ASP A 360 9.38 -2.55 4.02
C ASP A 360 8.81 -1.62 5.10
N GLN A 361 7.48 -1.53 5.20
CA GLN A 361 6.80 -0.76 6.25
C GLN A 361 7.02 -1.36 7.64
N LEU A 362 6.93 -2.69 7.76
CA LEU A 362 7.13 -3.37 9.04
C LEU A 362 8.57 -3.25 9.55
N VAL A 363 9.57 -3.26 8.66
CA VAL A 363 10.97 -3.02 9.02
C VAL A 363 11.12 -1.65 9.65
N SER A 364 10.70 -0.59 8.96
CA SER A 364 10.85 0.78 9.44
C SER A 364 9.98 1.06 10.69
N LEU A 365 8.75 0.53 10.72
CA LEU A 365 7.88 0.66 11.88
C LEU A 365 8.44 -0.07 13.10
N SER A 366 8.99 -1.27 12.94
CA SER A 366 9.62 -2.01 14.04
C SER A 366 10.84 -1.27 14.60
N GLU A 367 11.68 -0.71 13.72
CA GLU A 367 12.81 0.11 14.15
C GLU A 367 12.36 1.35 14.93
N PHE A 368 11.35 2.04 14.42
CA PHE A 368 10.79 3.21 15.10
C PHE A 368 10.24 2.87 16.49
N LEU A 369 9.44 1.82 16.60
CA LEU A 369 8.86 1.39 17.88
C LEU A 369 9.94 0.96 18.88
N VAL A 370 10.95 0.22 18.44
CA VAL A 370 12.10 -0.14 19.30
C VAL A 370 12.87 1.10 19.74
N SER A 371 13.03 2.11 18.89
CA SER A 371 13.74 3.35 19.22
C SER A 371 13.05 4.21 20.27
N ILE A 372 11.77 3.96 20.57
CA ILE A 372 10.99 4.58 21.63
C ILE A 372 10.65 3.60 22.76
N ASP A 373 11.45 2.54 22.91
CA ASP A 373 11.36 1.48 23.92
C ASP A 373 10.05 0.68 23.94
N MET A 374 9.31 0.63 22.82
CA MET A 374 8.22 -0.32 22.64
C MET A 374 8.75 -1.68 22.16
N GLN A 375 7.97 -2.73 22.39
CA GLN A 375 8.35 -4.12 22.12
C GLN A 375 7.46 -4.74 21.02
N PRO A 376 7.86 -4.74 19.74
CA PRO A 376 7.13 -5.44 18.68
C PRO A 376 7.36 -6.97 18.80
N ILE A 377 6.44 -7.66 19.49
CA ILE A 377 6.59 -9.10 19.81
C ILE A 377 5.92 -10.03 18.81
N HIS A 378 4.93 -9.57 18.05
CA HIS A 378 4.28 -10.33 16.99
C HIS A 378 4.35 -9.55 15.69
N ILE A 379 5.03 -10.08 14.69
CA ILE A 379 5.22 -9.41 13.39
C ILE A 379 4.85 -10.39 12.29
N VAL A 380 3.81 -10.06 11.51
CA VAL A 380 3.30 -10.91 10.43
C VAL A 380 3.21 -10.13 9.12
N THR A 381 3.79 -10.69 8.07
CA THR A 381 3.65 -10.19 6.72
C THR A 381 3.11 -11.25 5.76
N GLY A 382 2.37 -10.82 4.75
CA GLY A 382 1.93 -11.68 3.65
C GLY A 382 3.02 -11.95 2.60
N THR A 383 4.16 -11.29 2.71
CA THR A 383 5.29 -11.41 1.76
C THR A 383 6.59 -11.67 2.52
N PRO A 384 6.69 -12.82 3.21
CA PRO A 384 7.87 -13.15 4.01
C PRO A 384 9.10 -13.43 3.12
N GLY A 385 10.27 -13.34 3.72
CA GLY A 385 11.53 -13.66 3.05
C GLY A 385 12.70 -13.59 4.03
N LYS A 386 13.79 -14.33 3.74
CA LYS A 386 14.97 -14.39 4.61
C LYS A 386 15.56 -13.01 4.94
N LYS A 387 15.59 -12.10 3.95
CA LYS A 387 16.12 -10.74 4.15
C LYS A 387 15.24 -9.93 5.12
N PHE A 388 13.93 -10.05 5.01
CA PHE A 388 12.98 -9.41 5.94
C PHE A 388 13.19 -9.96 7.36
N GLU A 389 13.23 -11.27 7.51
CA GLU A 389 13.42 -11.92 8.81
C GLU A 389 14.75 -11.49 9.46
N THR A 390 15.86 -11.55 8.70
CA THR A 390 17.15 -11.12 9.21
C THR A 390 17.12 -9.67 9.70
N ARG A 391 16.50 -8.77 8.90
CA ARG A 391 16.41 -7.35 9.26
C ARG A 391 15.58 -7.11 10.51
N ILE A 392 14.44 -7.81 10.66
CA ILE A 392 13.63 -7.73 11.88
C ILE A 392 14.42 -8.23 13.10
N ARG A 393 15.17 -9.32 12.97
CA ARG A 393 16.01 -9.83 14.07
C ARG A 393 17.14 -8.87 14.46
N GLU A 394 17.75 -8.19 13.49
CA GLU A 394 18.73 -7.14 13.75
C GLU A 394 18.13 -5.97 14.55
N ILE A 395 16.91 -5.55 14.18
CA ILE A 395 16.21 -4.44 14.81
C ILE A 395 15.73 -4.79 16.21
N THR A 396 15.07 -5.94 16.36
CA THR A 396 14.48 -6.33 17.65
C THR A 396 15.50 -6.86 18.65
N GLY A 397 16.70 -7.26 18.19
CA GLY A 397 17.77 -7.73 19.06
C GLY A 397 17.33 -8.83 20.02
N GLU A 398 17.50 -8.60 21.31
CA GLU A 398 17.12 -9.52 22.38
C GLU A 398 15.62 -9.50 22.74
N VAL A 399 14.82 -8.59 22.18
CA VAL A 399 13.38 -8.53 22.43
C VAL A 399 12.72 -9.81 21.93
N PRO A 400 12.02 -10.56 22.80
CA PRO A 400 11.28 -11.73 22.37
C PRO A 400 10.25 -11.36 21.29
N HIS A 401 10.36 -11.96 20.12
CA HIS A 401 9.44 -11.70 19.03
C HIS A 401 9.13 -12.98 18.24
N ARG A 402 8.00 -12.96 17.56
CA ARG A 402 7.63 -13.99 16.59
C ARG A 402 7.53 -13.34 15.22
N VAL A 403 8.25 -13.88 14.26
CA VAL A 403 8.20 -13.44 12.86
C VAL A 403 7.70 -14.60 12.03
N ASN A 404 6.81 -14.33 11.10
CA ASN A 404 6.35 -15.32 10.14
C ASN A 404 7.50 -15.72 9.21
N ILE A 405 7.87 -16.98 9.23
CA ILE A 405 9.02 -17.53 8.51
C ILE A 405 8.54 -18.52 7.45
N GLY A 406 8.98 -18.33 6.22
CA GLY A 406 8.91 -19.34 5.15
C GLY A 406 7.57 -19.52 4.45
N ALA A 407 6.47 -19.06 5.00
CA ALA A 407 5.14 -19.08 4.37
C ALA A 407 4.45 -17.73 4.55
N PRO A 408 3.56 -17.30 3.64
CA PRO A 408 2.76 -16.11 3.84
C PRO A 408 1.97 -16.19 5.14
N GLY A 409 2.11 -15.19 6.01
CA GLY A 409 1.36 -15.09 7.25
C GLY A 409 -0.12 -14.83 6.98
N ASP A 410 -0.95 -15.22 7.94
CA ASP A 410 -2.37 -14.98 7.89
C ASP A 410 -2.91 -14.42 9.21
N MET A 411 -4.10 -13.82 9.12
CA MET A 411 -4.74 -13.18 10.27
C MET A 411 -5.17 -14.22 11.33
N PHE A 412 -5.39 -15.48 10.95
CA PHE A 412 -5.74 -16.52 11.90
C PHE A 412 -4.55 -16.89 12.79
N LEU A 413 -3.38 -17.10 12.20
CA LEU A 413 -2.14 -17.36 12.93
C LEU A 413 -1.76 -16.17 13.83
N PHE A 414 -1.87 -14.96 13.29
CA PHE A 414 -1.61 -13.72 14.01
C PHE A 414 -2.51 -13.59 15.26
N HIS A 415 -3.80 -13.88 15.10
CA HIS A 415 -4.75 -13.90 16.21
C HIS A 415 -4.41 -14.96 17.26
N GLN A 416 -3.98 -16.16 16.85
CA GLN A 416 -3.53 -17.20 17.77
C GLN A 416 -2.30 -16.78 18.58
N TRP A 417 -1.36 -16.09 17.96
CA TRP A 417 -0.20 -15.56 18.69
C TRP A 417 -0.59 -14.54 19.76
N ILE A 418 -1.47 -13.60 19.40
CA ILE A 418 -1.97 -12.58 20.32
C ILE A 418 -2.74 -13.20 21.49
N LYS A 419 -3.56 -14.23 21.23
CA LYS A 419 -4.25 -14.97 22.31
C LYS A 419 -3.32 -15.66 23.29
N ASN A 420 -2.16 -16.12 22.84
CA ASN A 420 -1.19 -16.80 23.68
C ASN A 420 -0.25 -15.85 24.43
N ASP A 421 0.07 -14.72 23.80
CA ASP A 421 0.92 -13.68 24.40
C ASP A 421 0.28 -12.32 24.07
N PRO A 422 -0.60 -11.79 24.96
CA PRO A 422 -1.32 -10.55 24.75
C PRO A 422 -0.42 -9.34 24.60
N VAL A 423 -0.92 -8.32 23.89
CA VAL A 423 -0.21 -7.08 23.60
C VAL A 423 -0.99 -5.86 24.07
N ASP A 424 -0.30 -4.74 24.28
CA ASP A 424 -0.89 -3.47 24.67
C ASP A 424 -1.44 -2.69 23.47
N LEU A 425 -0.88 -2.91 22.28
CA LEU A 425 -1.23 -2.19 21.06
C LEU A 425 -1.21 -3.14 19.85
N LEU A 426 -2.15 -2.94 18.94
CA LEU A 426 -2.21 -3.61 17.67
C LEU A 426 -2.10 -2.59 16.53
N MET A 427 -1.21 -2.82 15.56
CA MET A 427 -1.07 -1.96 14.39
C MET A 427 -1.19 -2.77 13.10
N GLY A 428 -1.96 -2.26 12.13
CA GLY A 428 -2.14 -2.92 10.86
C GLY A 428 -3.32 -2.38 10.05
N ASN A 429 -3.63 -3.06 8.94
CA ASN A 429 -4.69 -2.64 8.03
C ASN A 429 -6.11 -2.87 8.60
N SER A 430 -7.13 -2.51 7.82
CA SER A 430 -8.54 -2.61 8.27
C SER A 430 -9.02 -4.02 8.63
N TYR A 431 -8.37 -5.06 8.14
CA TYR A 431 -8.78 -6.44 8.46
C TYR A 431 -8.45 -6.82 9.90
N VAL A 432 -7.44 -6.20 10.49
CA VAL A 432 -7.00 -6.48 11.86
C VAL A 432 -7.97 -5.95 12.92
N LYS A 433 -8.86 -5.04 12.57
CA LYS A 433 -9.85 -4.46 13.50
C LYS A 433 -10.71 -5.52 14.21
N TYR A 434 -10.91 -6.68 13.58
CA TYR A 434 -11.68 -7.77 14.19
C TYR A 434 -10.93 -8.41 15.35
N ILE A 435 -9.61 -8.57 15.22
CA ILE A 435 -8.75 -9.07 16.29
C ILE A 435 -8.72 -8.06 17.44
N ALA A 436 -8.49 -6.78 17.14
CA ALA A 436 -8.48 -5.70 18.12
C ALA A 436 -9.77 -5.67 18.96
N ARG A 437 -10.92 -5.84 18.29
CA ARG A 437 -12.23 -5.88 18.95
C ARG A 437 -12.45 -7.15 19.78
N ASP A 438 -12.02 -8.32 19.27
CA ASP A 438 -12.27 -9.60 19.92
C ASP A 438 -11.39 -9.79 21.16
N GLU A 439 -10.18 -9.22 21.16
CA GLU A 439 -9.22 -9.28 22.27
C GLU A 439 -9.19 -7.98 23.08
N ASP A 440 -10.05 -7.00 22.76
CA ASP A 440 -10.16 -5.70 23.42
C ASP A 440 -8.81 -4.95 23.51
N ILE A 441 -8.11 -4.82 22.37
CA ILE A 441 -6.79 -4.20 22.27
C ILE A 441 -6.88 -2.84 21.55
N PRO A 442 -6.21 -1.78 22.06
CA PRO A 442 -6.03 -0.52 21.33
C PRO A 442 -5.51 -0.75 19.91
N PHE A 443 -6.06 -0.03 18.94
CA PHE A 443 -5.78 -0.30 17.53
C PHE A 443 -5.44 0.94 16.71
N VAL A 444 -4.25 0.98 16.16
CA VAL A 444 -3.81 1.98 15.18
C VAL A 444 -3.82 1.39 13.78
N ARG A 445 -4.56 2.03 12.88
CA ARG A 445 -4.58 1.63 11.46
C ARG A 445 -3.34 2.10 10.75
N PHE A 446 -2.66 1.15 10.10
CA PHE A 446 -1.43 1.37 9.37
C PHE A 446 -1.33 0.38 8.19
N GLY A 447 -0.69 0.77 7.09
CA GLY A 447 -0.49 -0.08 5.91
C GLY A 447 -1.72 -0.24 5.01
N PHE A 448 -1.65 -1.20 4.09
CA PHE A 448 -2.64 -1.41 3.03
C PHE A 448 -3.40 -2.75 3.19
N PRO A 449 -4.74 -2.81 2.93
CA PRO A 449 -5.63 -1.68 2.64
C PRO A 449 -6.32 -1.12 3.90
N ILE A 450 -6.59 0.18 3.89
CA ILE A 450 -7.46 0.85 4.87
C ILE A 450 -8.78 1.17 4.20
N THR A 451 -9.85 0.47 4.57
CA THR A 451 -11.16 0.57 3.92
C THR A 451 -12.25 1.21 4.78
N ASP A 452 -11.99 1.38 6.06
CA ASP A 452 -12.93 1.83 7.09
C ASP A 452 -12.56 3.16 7.74
N ARG A 453 -11.56 3.85 7.21
CA ARG A 453 -11.15 5.22 7.59
C ARG A 453 -10.83 6.02 6.33
N ILE A 454 -10.71 7.34 6.53
CA ILE A 454 -10.25 8.32 5.53
C ILE A 454 -9.06 9.08 6.10
N GLY A 455 -8.38 9.84 5.27
CA GLY A 455 -7.29 10.74 5.68
C GLY A 455 -5.89 10.16 5.59
N HIS A 456 -5.72 8.84 5.46
CA HIS A 456 -4.40 8.22 5.29
C HIS A 456 -3.72 8.63 3.98
N SER A 457 -4.48 8.92 2.93
CA SER A 457 -3.96 9.42 1.65
C SER A 457 -3.62 10.92 1.65
N TYR A 458 -3.99 11.66 2.70
CA TYR A 458 -3.75 13.11 2.85
C TYR A 458 -2.71 13.47 3.91
N PHE A 459 -2.43 12.56 4.83
CA PHE A 459 -1.53 12.81 5.94
C PHE A 459 -0.40 11.78 5.94
N PRO A 460 0.86 12.22 5.85
CA PRO A 460 1.99 11.32 5.73
C PRO A 460 2.21 10.47 6.99
N THR A 461 2.92 9.36 6.78
CA THR A 461 3.51 8.52 7.83
C THR A 461 5.03 8.51 7.77
N VAL A 462 5.61 9.08 6.70
CA VAL A 462 7.06 9.23 6.50
C VAL A 462 7.51 10.65 6.86
N GLY A 463 8.82 10.83 7.04
CA GLY A 463 9.40 12.09 7.46
C GLY A 463 9.14 12.39 8.95
N TYR A 464 9.69 13.50 9.44
CA TYR A 464 9.48 13.90 10.84
C TYR A 464 8.01 14.22 11.12
N ARG A 465 7.31 14.88 10.17
CA ARG A 465 5.87 15.17 10.30
C ARG A 465 5.04 13.90 10.37
N GLY A 466 5.36 12.94 9.53
CA GLY A 466 4.70 11.63 9.55
C GLY A 466 4.98 10.87 10.85
N GLY A 467 6.23 10.94 11.35
CA GLY A 467 6.62 10.37 12.63
C GLY A 467 5.85 10.98 13.81
N MET A 468 5.72 12.32 13.89
CA MET A 468 4.93 13.00 14.92
C MET A 468 3.45 12.57 14.88
N ARG A 469 2.87 12.50 13.68
CA ARG A 469 1.50 12.02 13.51
C ARG A 469 1.31 10.56 13.94
N LEU A 470 2.31 9.72 13.70
CA LEU A 470 2.26 8.33 14.13
C LEU A 470 2.33 8.20 15.64
N LEU A 471 3.18 9.02 16.30
CA LEU A 471 3.25 9.16 17.76
C LEU A 471 1.90 9.58 18.35
N GLU A 472 1.27 10.64 17.80
CA GLU A 472 -0.07 11.09 18.19
C GLU A 472 -1.08 9.93 18.15
N LYS A 473 -1.17 9.21 17.05
CA LYS A 473 -2.12 8.08 16.91
C LYS A 473 -1.86 6.95 17.91
N ILE A 474 -0.61 6.67 18.22
CA ILE A 474 -0.24 5.64 19.19
C ILE A 474 -0.61 6.09 20.58
N LEU A 475 -0.30 7.35 20.92
CA LEU A 475 -0.65 7.95 22.21
C LEU A 475 -2.15 7.98 22.45
N ASP A 476 -2.91 8.53 21.50
CA ASP A 476 -4.37 8.59 21.60
C ASP A 476 -4.97 7.20 21.86
N ALA A 477 -4.52 6.19 21.12
CA ALA A 477 -5.01 4.83 21.30
C ALA A 477 -4.69 4.25 22.70
N LEU A 478 -3.51 4.55 23.24
CA LEU A 478 -3.09 4.08 24.57
C LEU A 478 -3.76 4.87 25.70
N LEU A 479 -3.91 6.19 25.53
CA LEU A 479 -4.53 7.07 26.52
C LEU A 479 -6.05 6.89 26.55
N ASP A 480 -6.73 6.80 25.42
CA ASP A 480 -8.15 6.43 25.32
C ASP A 480 -8.45 5.12 26.09
N ARG A 481 -7.52 4.17 26.00
CA ARG A 481 -7.63 2.91 26.74
C ARG A 481 -7.44 3.12 28.24
N LYS A 482 -6.47 3.92 28.64
CA LYS A 482 -6.20 4.26 30.04
C LYS A 482 -7.40 4.98 30.66
N ASP A 483 -7.95 5.97 29.97
CA ASP A 483 -9.12 6.73 30.43
C ASP A 483 -10.35 5.83 30.60
N ARG A 484 -10.61 4.97 29.63
CA ARG A 484 -11.73 4.02 29.68
C ARG A 484 -11.65 3.04 30.86
N ASP A 485 -10.44 2.57 31.18
CA ASP A 485 -10.24 1.55 32.20
C ASP A 485 -9.93 2.14 33.58
N SER A 486 -9.77 3.46 33.69
CA SER A 486 -9.52 4.13 34.97
C SER A 486 -10.75 4.11 35.86
N PRO A 487 -10.62 3.81 37.17
CA PRO A 487 -11.70 3.94 38.12
C PRO A 487 -12.22 5.38 38.18
N GLU A 488 -13.53 5.56 38.40
CA GLU A 488 -14.17 6.88 38.47
C GLU A 488 -13.48 7.83 39.50
N GLU A 489 -13.02 7.26 40.60
CA GLU A 489 -12.30 7.97 41.66
C GLU A 489 -10.94 8.51 41.22
N SER A 490 -10.32 7.93 40.19
CA SER A 490 -9.00 8.31 39.66
C SER A 490 -9.08 9.07 38.34
N PHE A 491 -10.28 9.19 37.73
CA PHE A 491 -10.43 9.74 36.40
C PHE A 491 -10.03 11.23 36.31
N GLU A 492 -10.37 12.01 37.33
CA GLU A 492 -10.01 13.43 37.38
C GLU A 492 -8.50 13.67 37.60
N LEU A 493 -7.74 12.65 38.01
CA LEU A 493 -6.31 12.76 38.30
C LEU A 493 -5.43 12.32 37.12
N VAL A 494 -6.02 11.95 36.00
CA VAL A 494 -5.31 11.45 34.82
C VAL A 494 -4.76 12.57 33.92
N MET A 495 -4.94 13.81 34.34
CA MET A 495 -4.36 14.98 33.65
C MET A 495 -2.88 15.14 33.93
#